data_295969046943e7f4d6e322e8d45e601b
#
_entry.id   295969046943e7f4d6e322e8d45e601b
#
_cell.length_a   1.000
_cell.length_b   1.000
_cell.length_c   1.000
_cell.angle_alpha   90.00
_cell.angle_beta   90.00
_cell.angle_gamma   90.00
#
_symmetry.space_group_name_H-M   'P 1'
#
loop_
_entity.id
_entity.type
_entity.pdbx_description
1 polymer ?
#
loop_
_entity_poly.entity_id
_entity_poly.type
_entity_poly.pdbx_seq_one_letter_code
_entity_poly.pdbx_strand_id
1 'polypeptide(L)'
;FLKILLKPFLKESSKLTLRKIALINFYINKPITEDNKDEIAKQYDWKSGHKLYQHYSFYSSRANRLALPDPFTKKKYNNIIELFEKVIEHLPDNYKQKAIDEKKTIESKYNSENY
;
A
#
# COMPACT_ATOMS: atom_id res chain seq x y z
N PHE A 1 -7.65 29.18 -14.62
CA PHE A 1 -8.74 29.05 -13.93
C PHE A 1 -9.03 27.63 -13.68
N LEU A 2 -9.31 26.77 -14.58
CA LEU A 2 -9.59 25.38 -14.40
C LEU A 2 -8.46 24.70 -13.69
N LYS A 3 -7.24 25.09 -13.92
CA LYS A 3 -6.14 24.56 -13.22
C LYS A 3 -6.23 24.79 -11.77
N ILE A 4 -6.65 25.97 -11.36
CA ILE A 4 -6.79 26.34 -9.98
C ILE A 4 -7.86 25.51 -9.31
N LEU A 5 -8.94 25.21 -9.99
CA LEU A 5 -10.00 24.41 -9.42
C LEU A 5 -9.61 22.95 -9.30
N LEU A 6 -8.91 22.43 -10.30
CA LEU A 6 -8.54 21.04 -10.30
C LEU A 6 -7.45 20.70 -9.30
N LYS A 7 -6.52 21.61 -9.07
CA LYS A 7 -5.44 21.34 -8.17
C LYS A 7 -5.86 20.93 -6.78
N PRO A 8 -6.73 21.67 -6.10
CA PRO A 8 -7.13 21.23 -4.76
C PRO A 8 -7.82 19.87 -4.78
N PHE A 9 -8.61 19.64 -5.79
CA PHE A 9 -9.32 18.39 -5.93
C PHE A 9 -8.35 17.24 -6.12
N LEU A 10 -7.39 17.38 -7.03
CA LEU A 10 -6.40 16.35 -7.27
C LEU A 10 -5.52 16.13 -6.05
N LYS A 11 -5.21 17.18 -5.34
CA LYS A 11 -4.38 17.07 -4.16
C LYS A 11 -5.05 16.20 -3.10
N GLU A 12 -6.33 16.38 -2.89
CA GLU A 12 -7.04 15.56 -1.93
C GLU A 12 -7.05 14.10 -2.35
N SER A 13 -7.34 13.86 -3.61
CA SER A 13 -7.43 12.49 -4.08
C SER A 13 -6.07 11.83 -4.21
N SER A 14 -4.99 12.62 -4.22
CA SER A 14 -3.66 12.07 -4.39
C SER A 14 -2.93 11.78 -3.10
N LYS A 15 -3.50 12.15 -1.95
CA LYS A 15 -2.83 11.84 -0.69
C LYS A 15 -2.83 10.34 -0.45
N LEU A 16 -1.66 9.78 -0.33
CA LEU A 16 -1.52 8.34 -0.12
C LEU A 16 -1.80 7.97 1.34
N THR A 17 -2.44 6.85 1.53
CA THR A 17 -2.66 6.33 2.88
C THR A 17 -1.35 5.77 3.43
N LEU A 18 -1.28 5.65 4.74
CA LEU A 18 -0.07 5.11 5.37
C LEU A 18 0.23 3.69 4.94
N ARG A 19 -0.80 2.89 4.71
CA ARG A 19 -0.60 1.50 4.22
C ARG A 19 0.02 1.48 2.83
N LYS A 20 -0.43 2.36 1.95
CA LYS A 20 0.12 2.44 0.59
C LYS A 20 1.58 2.88 0.63
N ILE A 21 1.89 3.89 1.45
CA ILE A 21 3.26 4.37 1.59
C ILE A 21 4.17 3.25 2.11
N ALA A 22 3.70 2.51 3.11
CA ALA A 22 4.48 1.42 3.68
C ALA A 22 4.78 0.34 2.63
N LEU A 23 3.78 -0.05 1.85
CA LEU A 23 3.97 -1.06 0.80
C LEU A 23 4.86 -0.56 -0.32
N ILE A 24 4.68 0.69 -0.75
CA ILE A 24 5.54 1.26 -1.79
C ILE A 24 6.99 1.21 -1.34
N ASN A 25 7.27 1.66 -0.13
CA ASN A 25 8.64 1.67 0.38
C ASN A 25 9.21 0.27 0.50
N PHE A 26 8.37 -0.69 0.87
CA PHE A 26 8.80 -2.07 0.91
C PHE A 26 9.22 -2.56 -0.48
N TYR A 27 8.39 -2.33 -1.50
CA TYR A 27 8.68 -2.83 -2.85
C TYR A 27 9.85 -2.13 -3.52
N ILE A 28 10.09 -0.86 -3.22
CA ILE A 28 11.24 -0.16 -3.81
C ILE A 28 12.50 -0.30 -2.96
N ASN A 29 12.46 -1.14 -1.94
CA ASN A 29 13.62 -1.44 -1.08
C ASN A 29 14.14 -0.21 -0.34
N LYS A 30 13.23 0.64 0.12
CA LYS A 30 13.58 1.79 0.95
C LYS A 30 12.96 1.62 2.32
N PRO A 31 13.69 1.01 3.25
CA PRO A 31 13.11 0.66 4.56
C PRO A 31 12.69 1.89 5.35
N ILE A 32 11.59 1.72 6.09
CA ILE A 32 11.13 2.72 7.04
C ILE A 32 11.61 2.27 8.42
N THR A 33 12.34 3.13 9.11
CA THR A 33 12.96 2.81 10.39
C THR A 33 12.48 3.77 11.44
N GLU A 34 12.82 3.50 12.71
CA GLU A 34 12.52 4.44 13.79
C GLU A 34 13.15 5.79 13.53
N ASP A 35 14.30 5.82 12.88
CA ASP A 35 15.02 7.08 12.64
C ASP A 35 14.41 7.92 11.53
N ASN A 36 13.86 7.28 10.48
CA ASN A 36 13.39 8.04 9.31
C ASN A 36 11.88 8.10 9.16
N LYS A 37 11.14 7.43 10.04
CA LYS A 37 9.68 7.30 9.88
C LYS A 37 8.96 8.64 9.80
N ASP A 38 9.34 9.59 10.65
CA ASP A 38 8.66 10.88 10.67
C ASP A 38 8.98 11.71 9.44
N GLU A 39 10.20 11.65 8.98
CA GLU A 39 10.62 12.37 7.78
C GLU A 39 9.87 11.84 6.56
N ILE A 40 9.77 10.53 6.44
CA ILE A 40 9.05 9.93 5.33
C ILE A 40 7.56 10.29 5.40
N ALA A 41 6.98 10.20 6.59
CA ALA A 41 5.57 10.56 6.75
C ALA A 41 5.30 12.00 6.31
N LYS A 42 6.19 12.91 6.66
CA LYS A 42 6.03 14.32 6.31
C LYS A 42 6.11 14.57 4.81
N GLN A 43 6.90 13.77 4.10
CA GLN A 43 6.99 13.89 2.65
C GLN A 43 5.63 13.63 1.97
N TYR A 44 4.74 12.90 2.64
CA TYR A 44 3.42 12.56 2.13
C TYR A 44 2.31 13.29 2.88
N ASP A 45 2.66 14.38 3.55
CA ASP A 45 1.69 15.24 4.26
C ASP A 45 1.07 14.59 5.51
N TRP A 46 1.78 13.66 6.12
CA TRP A 46 1.36 13.09 7.39
C TRP A 46 2.18 13.68 8.51
N LYS A 47 1.57 13.86 9.68
CA LYS A 47 2.23 14.52 10.80
C LYS A 47 3.26 13.66 11.53
N SER A 48 3.00 12.38 11.60
CA SER A 48 3.83 11.46 12.37
C SER A 48 4.00 10.15 11.65
N GLY A 49 5.14 9.53 11.83
CA GLY A 49 5.46 8.26 11.20
C GLY A 49 5.21 7.03 12.06
N HIS A 50 4.64 7.21 13.27
CA HIS A 50 4.46 6.06 14.17
C HIS A 50 3.62 4.96 13.54
N LYS A 51 2.45 5.28 13.02
CA LYS A 51 1.60 4.29 12.36
C LYS A 51 2.18 3.81 11.04
N LEU A 52 2.89 4.69 10.34
CA LEU A 52 3.57 4.31 9.12
C LEU A 52 4.59 3.22 9.40
N TYR A 53 5.37 3.38 10.45
CA TYR A 53 6.36 2.39 10.85
C TYR A 53 5.69 1.07 11.24
N GLN A 54 4.56 1.13 11.93
CA GLN A 54 3.80 -0.06 12.30
C GLN A 54 3.33 -0.81 11.04
N HIS A 55 2.80 -0.09 10.08
CA HIS A 55 2.35 -0.70 8.81
C HIS A 55 3.53 -1.30 8.04
N TYR A 56 4.64 -0.58 8.00
CA TYR A 56 5.83 -1.10 7.32
C TYR A 56 6.31 -2.40 7.97
N SER A 57 6.36 -2.43 9.29
CA SER A 57 6.78 -3.63 10.03
C SER A 57 5.84 -4.80 9.72
N PHE A 58 4.54 -4.54 9.69
CA PHE A 58 3.56 -5.57 9.41
C PHE A 58 3.75 -6.12 7.98
N TYR A 59 3.86 -5.24 6.99
CA TYR A 59 3.96 -5.65 5.59
C TYR A 59 5.36 -6.13 5.20
N SER A 60 6.34 -6.00 6.06
CA SER A 60 7.66 -6.57 5.80
C SER A 60 7.63 -8.09 5.81
N SER A 61 6.64 -8.68 6.47
CA SER A 61 6.48 -10.14 6.49
C SER A 61 5.68 -10.59 5.27
N ARG A 62 6.23 -11.54 4.53
CA ARG A 62 5.53 -12.09 3.36
C ARG A 62 4.21 -12.73 3.78
N ALA A 63 4.20 -13.42 4.90
CA ALA A 63 2.96 -14.04 5.40
C ALA A 63 1.87 -12.99 5.62
N ASN A 64 2.24 -11.84 6.18
CA ASN A 64 1.28 -10.77 6.41
C ASN A 64 0.80 -10.14 5.10
N ARG A 65 1.71 -9.94 4.15
CA ARG A 65 1.34 -9.34 2.87
C ARG A 65 0.37 -10.23 2.08
N LEU A 66 0.53 -11.53 2.18
CA LEU A 66 -0.22 -12.48 1.35
C LEU A 66 -1.40 -13.12 2.07
N ALA A 67 -1.68 -12.73 3.29
CA ALA A 67 -2.76 -13.34 4.07
C ALA A 67 -4.13 -12.92 3.55
N LEU A 68 -5.05 -13.87 3.53
CA LEU A 68 -6.45 -13.51 3.33
C LEU A 68 -7.00 -12.90 4.62
N PRO A 69 -8.00 -12.05 4.55
CA PRO A 69 -8.54 -11.44 5.76
C PRO A 69 -9.16 -12.49 6.69
N ASP A 70 -9.05 -12.24 8.01
CA ASP A 70 -9.59 -13.13 9.03
C ASP A 70 -10.24 -12.27 10.14
N PRO A 71 -11.54 -12.32 10.34
CA PRO A 71 -12.51 -13.16 9.59
C PRO A 71 -12.66 -12.70 8.14
N PHE A 72 -12.94 -13.65 7.27
CA PHE A 72 -13.00 -13.37 5.85
C PHE A 72 -14.32 -12.72 5.46
N THR A 73 -14.26 -11.63 4.71
CA THR A 73 -15.43 -11.12 4.00
C THR A 73 -14.97 -10.72 2.60
N LYS A 74 -15.89 -10.79 1.65
CA LYS A 74 -15.57 -10.39 0.28
C LYS A 74 -15.18 -8.92 0.22
N LYS A 75 -15.80 -8.08 1.03
CA LYS A 75 -15.47 -6.66 1.09
C LYS A 75 -14.02 -6.45 1.52
N LYS A 76 -13.58 -7.16 2.55
CA LYS A 76 -12.19 -7.06 3.03
C LYS A 76 -11.22 -7.56 1.98
N TYR A 77 -11.57 -8.64 1.30
CA TYR A 77 -10.74 -9.16 0.22
C TYR A 77 -10.60 -8.14 -0.90
N ASN A 78 -11.72 -7.56 -1.33
CA ASN A 78 -11.70 -6.56 -2.40
C ASN A 78 -10.87 -5.33 -2.00
N ASN A 79 -10.92 -4.94 -0.73
CA ASN A 79 -10.11 -3.82 -0.22
C ASN A 79 -8.62 -4.13 -0.31
N ILE A 80 -8.24 -5.37 -0.04
CA ILE A 80 -6.83 -5.78 -0.13
C ILE A 80 -6.38 -5.75 -1.59
N ILE A 81 -7.19 -6.28 -2.50
CA ILE A 81 -6.83 -6.28 -3.92
C ILE A 81 -6.72 -4.85 -4.44
N GLU A 82 -7.65 -3.99 -4.06
CA GLU A 82 -7.59 -2.58 -4.46
C GLU A 82 -6.34 -1.90 -3.92
N LEU A 83 -5.98 -2.19 -2.69
CA LEU A 83 -4.75 -1.67 -2.08
C LEU A 83 -3.53 -2.02 -2.94
N PHE A 84 -3.41 -3.29 -3.32
CA PHE A 84 -2.28 -3.72 -4.16
C PHE A 84 -2.31 -3.07 -5.54
N GLU A 85 -3.49 -2.94 -6.13
CA GLU A 85 -3.61 -2.29 -7.44
C GLU A 85 -3.14 -0.83 -7.39
N LYS A 86 -3.53 -0.12 -6.34
CA LYS A 86 -3.12 1.28 -6.18
C LYS A 86 -1.63 1.41 -5.91
N VAL A 87 -1.08 0.50 -5.12
CA VAL A 87 0.37 0.47 -4.86
C VAL A 87 1.12 0.24 -6.18
N ILE A 88 0.67 -0.72 -6.97
CA ILE A 88 1.32 -1.04 -8.25
C ILE A 88 1.34 0.18 -9.16
N GLU A 89 0.26 0.95 -9.19
CA GLU A 89 0.19 2.18 -9.99
C GLU A 89 1.28 3.19 -9.63
N HIS A 90 1.68 3.21 -8.37
CA HIS A 90 2.67 4.17 -7.87
C HIS A 90 4.11 3.66 -7.94
N LEU A 91 4.30 2.40 -8.29
CA LEU A 91 5.66 1.84 -8.34
C LEU A 91 6.34 2.16 -9.68
N PRO A 92 7.65 2.41 -9.67
CA PRO A 92 8.40 2.46 -10.91
C PRO A 92 8.31 1.11 -11.61
N ASP A 93 8.40 1.11 -12.94
CA ASP A 93 8.20 -0.11 -13.73
C ASP A 93 9.09 -1.28 -13.29
N ASN A 94 10.33 -1.01 -12.96
CA ASN A 94 11.26 -2.07 -12.57
C ASN A 94 10.98 -2.65 -11.18
N TYR A 95 10.03 -2.07 -10.43
CA TYR A 95 9.66 -2.59 -9.12
C TYR A 95 8.24 -3.16 -9.08
N LYS A 96 7.54 -3.18 -10.21
CA LYS A 96 6.15 -3.63 -10.24
C LYS A 96 5.98 -5.13 -10.19
N GLN A 97 6.91 -5.88 -10.75
CA GLN A 97 6.72 -7.31 -10.96
C GLN A 97 6.45 -8.10 -9.66
N LYS A 98 7.22 -7.81 -8.63
CA LYS A 98 7.04 -8.52 -7.36
C LYS A 98 5.64 -8.26 -6.79
N ALA A 99 5.17 -7.01 -6.83
CA ALA A 99 3.86 -6.66 -6.32
C ALA A 99 2.75 -7.31 -7.16
N ILE A 100 2.93 -7.36 -8.47
CA ILE A 100 1.98 -8.03 -9.37
C ILE A 100 1.89 -9.51 -9.03
N ASP A 101 3.02 -10.16 -8.84
CA ASP A 101 3.06 -11.59 -8.53
C ASP A 101 2.43 -11.88 -7.18
N GLU A 102 2.64 -11.01 -6.21
CA GLU A 102 2.06 -11.20 -4.88
C GLU A 102 0.54 -10.97 -4.91
N LYS A 103 0.08 -10.01 -5.67
CA LYS A 103 -1.36 -9.81 -5.85
C LYS A 103 -1.99 -11.07 -6.47
N LYS A 104 -1.35 -11.64 -7.47
CA LYS A 104 -1.83 -12.88 -8.09
C LYS A 104 -1.88 -14.05 -7.10
N THR A 105 -0.92 -14.12 -6.20
CA THR A 105 -0.89 -15.13 -5.16
C THR A 105 -2.11 -15.01 -4.24
N ILE A 106 -2.44 -13.78 -3.85
CA ILE A 106 -3.62 -13.55 -3.01
C ILE A 106 -4.89 -13.98 -3.76
N GLU A 107 -4.99 -13.61 -5.02
CA GLU A 107 -6.14 -13.98 -5.85
C GLU A 107 -6.26 -15.50 -6.00
N SER A 108 -5.15 -16.20 -6.16
CA SER A 108 -5.14 -17.65 -6.24
C SER A 108 -5.62 -18.31 -4.96
N LYS A 109 -5.22 -17.77 -3.82
CA LYS A 109 -5.67 -18.29 -2.53
C LYS A 109 -7.20 -18.14 -2.41
N TYR A 110 -7.70 -16.98 -2.79
CA TYR A 110 -9.12 -16.72 -2.73
C TYR A 110 -9.88 -17.72 -3.63
N ASN A 111 -9.42 -17.88 -4.85
CA ASN A 111 -10.07 -18.77 -5.80
C ASN A 111 -10.04 -20.23 -5.35
N SER A 112 -8.97 -20.67 -4.71
CA SER A 112 -8.89 -22.05 -4.25
C SER A 112 -9.78 -22.32 -3.04
N GLU A 113 -10.11 -21.31 -2.26
CA GLU A 113 -10.90 -21.50 -1.05
C GLU A 113 -12.40 -21.25 -1.23
N ASN A 114 -12.79 -20.68 -2.36
CA ASN A 114 -14.16 -20.23 -2.54
C ASN A 114 -14.93 -20.94 -3.62
N TYR A 115 -14.56 -22.14 -3.92
CA TYR A 115 -15.42 -22.89 -4.82
C TYR A 115 -15.60 -24.33 -4.34
#